data_19573a26f234046877b96b18a28d2be8
#
_entry.id   19573a26f234046877b96b18a28d2be8
#
_cell.length_a   1.000
_cell.length_b   1.000
_cell.length_c   1.000
_cell.angle_alpha   90.00
_cell.angle_beta   90.00
_cell.angle_gamma   90.00
#
_symmetry.space_group_name_H-M   'P 1'
#
loop_
_entity.id
_entity.type
_entity.pdbx_description
1 polymer ?
#
loop_
_entity_poly.entity_id
_entity_poly.type
_entity_poly.pdbx_seq_one_letter_code
_entity_poly.pdbx_strand_id
1 'polypeptide(L)'
;MKVTLGIADEAFASLRRSPDEFGAELRLAAAVKWFELGRISQAKAAEVAALSRAEFIAALHGFGVSPVQLRPGELASELQA
;
A
#
# COMPACT_ATOMS: atom_id res chain seq x y z
N MET A 1 5.13 16.55 4.82
CA MET A 1 3.86 16.54 5.62
C MET A 1 3.96 15.50 6.71
N LYS A 2 3.53 15.82 7.89
CA LYS A 2 3.52 14.90 9.02
C LYS A 2 2.08 14.73 9.53
N VAL A 3 1.66 13.48 9.67
CA VAL A 3 0.32 13.16 10.18
C VAL A 3 0.48 12.43 11.51
N THR A 4 -0.27 12.86 12.51
CA THR A 4 -0.29 12.21 13.82
C THR A 4 -1.64 11.56 14.02
N LEU A 5 -1.61 10.26 14.36
CA LEU A 5 -2.83 9.48 14.58
C LEU A 5 -2.90 9.02 16.03
N GLY A 6 -4.08 9.14 16.63
CA GLY A 6 -4.36 8.58 17.94
C GLY A 6 -4.97 7.20 17.78
N ILE A 7 -4.24 6.17 18.19
CA ILE A 7 -4.71 4.78 18.12
C ILE A 7 -4.92 4.28 19.54
N ALA A 8 -6.06 3.65 19.80
CA ALA A 8 -6.35 3.09 21.11
C ALA A 8 -5.31 2.02 21.47
N ASP A 9 -4.83 2.04 22.72
CA ASP A 9 -3.80 1.10 23.16
C ASP A 9 -4.21 -0.35 22.96
N GLU A 10 -5.48 -0.66 23.15
CA GLU A 10 -5.99 -2.02 22.97
C GLU A 10 -5.86 -2.49 21.52
N ALA A 11 -6.17 -1.60 20.57
CA ALA A 11 -6.04 -1.90 19.15
C ALA A 11 -4.57 -2.07 18.77
N PHE A 12 -3.72 -1.20 19.30
CA PHE A 12 -2.28 -1.26 19.05
C PHE A 12 -1.68 -2.55 19.59
N ALA A 13 -2.07 -2.94 20.82
CA ALA A 13 -1.53 -4.13 21.47
C ALA A 13 -1.84 -5.41 20.69
N SER A 14 -2.97 -5.45 19.97
CA SER A 14 -3.37 -6.64 19.23
C SER A 14 -2.40 -6.96 18.09
N LEU A 15 -1.68 -5.98 17.59
CA LEU A 15 -0.73 -6.16 16.48
C LEU A 15 0.67 -6.54 16.96
N ARG A 16 0.96 -6.42 18.25
CA ARG A 16 2.25 -6.76 18.86
C ARG A 16 3.44 -6.14 18.14
N ARG A 17 3.31 -4.86 17.77
CA ARG A 17 4.34 -4.11 17.06
C ARG A 17 4.79 -2.92 17.89
N SER A 18 6.03 -2.48 17.68
CA SER A 18 6.48 -1.21 18.26
C SER A 18 5.75 -0.07 17.53
N PRO A 19 5.69 1.13 18.11
CA PRO A 19 5.08 2.27 17.42
C PRO A 19 5.65 2.54 16.03
N ASP A 20 6.96 2.41 15.86
CA ASP A 20 7.60 2.62 14.57
C ASP A 20 7.22 1.54 13.57
N GLU A 21 7.21 0.29 13.99
CA GLU A 21 6.79 -0.82 13.14
C GLU A 21 5.31 -0.70 12.77
N PHE A 22 4.48 -0.31 13.72
CA PHE A 22 3.06 -0.10 13.48
C PHE A 22 2.85 1.01 12.45
N GLY A 23 3.58 2.13 12.60
CA GLY A 23 3.47 3.24 11.65
C GLY A 23 3.85 2.83 10.23
N ALA A 24 4.95 2.08 10.10
CA ALA A 24 5.40 1.60 8.80
C ALA A 24 4.38 0.63 8.18
N GLU A 25 3.83 -0.27 8.98
CA GLU A 25 2.83 -1.23 8.52
C GLU A 25 1.54 -0.53 8.11
N LEU A 26 1.11 0.48 8.87
CA LEU A 26 -0.07 1.27 8.55
C LEU A 26 0.09 1.99 7.22
N ARG A 27 1.25 2.61 7.00
CA ARG A 27 1.54 3.29 5.74
C ARG A 27 1.51 2.32 4.56
N LEU A 28 2.12 1.17 4.73
CA LEU A 28 2.16 0.14 3.69
C LEU A 28 0.76 -0.38 3.37
N ALA A 29 -0.01 -0.73 4.40
CA ALA A 29 -1.36 -1.25 4.22
C ALA A 29 -2.26 -0.23 3.49
N ALA A 30 -2.18 1.04 3.88
CA ALA A 30 -2.94 2.10 3.22
C ALA A 30 -2.50 2.26 1.77
N ALA A 31 -1.19 2.29 1.51
CA ALA A 31 -0.66 2.43 0.15
C ALA A 31 -1.11 1.30 -0.75
N VAL A 32 -1.04 0.06 -0.25
CA VAL A 32 -1.44 -1.13 -1.00
C VAL A 32 -2.94 -1.06 -1.34
N LYS A 33 -3.77 -0.71 -0.38
CA LYS A 33 -5.21 -0.66 -0.61
C LYS A 33 -5.59 0.46 -1.58
N TRP A 34 -5.01 1.64 -1.41
CA TRP A 34 -5.30 2.75 -2.33
C TRP A 34 -4.83 2.44 -3.74
N PHE A 35 -3.68 1.76 -3.88
CA PHE A 35 -3.21 1.31 -5.17
C PHE A 35 -4.16 0.28 -5.78
N GLU A 36 -4.58 -0.70 -4.98
CA GLU A 36 -5.52 -1.72 -5.43
C GLU A 36 -6.83 -1.12 -5.92
N LEU A 37 -7.31 -0.09 -5.22
CA LEU A 37 -8.55 0.61 -5.59
C LEU A 37 -8.38 1.57 -6.78
N GLY A 38 -7.17 1.72 -7.29
CA GLY A 38 -6.91 2.62 -8.41
C GLY A 38 -6.87 4.09 -8.04
N ARG A 39 -6.71 4.41 -6.74
CA ARG A 39 -6.72 5.79 -6.27
C ARG A 39 -5.38 6.49 -6.40
N ILE A 40 -4.30 5.72 -6.40
CA ILE A 40 -2.94 6.26 -6.57
C ILE A 40 -2.15 5.32 -7.48
N SER A 41 -1.13 5.88 -8.14
CA SER A 41 -0.25 5.11 -9.00
C SER A 41 0.69 4.24 -8.16
N GLN A 42 1.35 3.29 -8.81
CA GLN A 42 2.35 2.44 -8.15
C GLN A 42 3.48 3.28 -7.55
N ALA A 43 3.96 4.28 -8.30
CA ALA A 43 5.03 5.15 -7.83
C ALA A 43 4.60 5.95 -6.60
N LYS A 44 3.38 6.50 -6.60
CA LYS A 44 2.86 7.24 -5.46
C LYS A 44 2.63 6.34 -4.26
N ALA A 45 2.15 5.13 -4.49
CA ALA A 45 1.96 4.16 -3.41
C ALA A 45 3.29 3.82 -2.73
N ALA A 46 4.35 3.63 -3.52
CA ALA A 46 5.69 3.39 -2.96
C ALA A 46 6.14 4.58 -2.11
N GLU A 47 5.90 5.81 -2.56
CA GLU A 47 6.22 7.01 -1.78
C GLU A 47 5.45 7.03 -0.45
N VAL A 48 4.17 6.74 -0.48
CA VAL A 48 3.34 6.70 0.73
C VAL A 48 3.87 5.66 1.71
N ALA A 49 4.29 4.51 1.21
CA ALA A 49 4.83 3.43 2.03
C ALA A 49 6.28 3.70 2.46
N ALA A 50 6.93 4.72 1.93
CA ALA A 50 8.34 5.04 2.16
C ALA A 50 9.25 3.89 1.72
N LEU A 51 8.91 3.26 0.59
CA LEU A 51 9.65 2.15 0.00
C LEU A 51 10.11 2.52 -1.39
N SER A 52 11.14 1.82 -1.87
CA SER A 52 11.47 1.87 -3.28
C SER A 52 10.35 1.18 -4.07
N ARG A 53 10.30 1.43 -5.37
CA ARG A 53 9.29 0.80 -6.20
C ARG A 53 9.44 -0.73 -6.20
N ALA A 54 10.67 -1.22 -6.25
CA ALA A 54 10.93 -2.67 -6.20
C ALA A 54 10.47 -3.28 -4.87
N GLU A 55 10.74 -2.59 -3.76
CA GLU A 55 10.30 -3.04 -2.45
C GLU A 55 8.78 -3.05 -2.34
N PHE A 56 8.13 -2.04 -2.90
CA PHE A 56 6.67 -1.96 -2.89
C PHE A 56 6.06 -3.10 -3.70
N ILE A 57 6.60 -3.39 -4.87
CA ILE A 57 6.13 -4.51 -5.71
C ILE A 57 6.27 -5.83 -4.96
N ALA A 58 7.40 -6.03 -4.29
CA ALA A 58 7.61 -7.24 -3.48
C ALA A 58 6.56 -7.33 -2.35
N ALA A 59 6.26 -6.18 -1.72
CA ALA A 59 5.26 -6.14 -0.65
C ALA A 59 3.86 -6.48 -1.16
N LEU A 60 3.52 -6.11 -2.39
CA LEU A 60 2.22 -6.43 -2.97
C LEU A 60 1.97 -7.94 -2.98
N HIS A 61 3.00 -8.73 -3.23
CA HIS A 61 2.87 -10.20 -3.21
C HIS A 61 2.40 -10.69 -1.84
N GLY A 62 2.92 -10.10 -0.78
CA GLY A 62 2.51 -10.46 0.58
C GLY A 62 1.07 -10.10 0.89
N PHE A 63 0.51 -9.14 0.18
CA PHE A 63 -0.89 -8.74 0.32
C PHE A 63 -1.80 -9.42 -0.69
N GLY A 64 -1.25 -10.24 -1.58
CA GLY A 64 -2.05 -10.90 -2.61
C GLY A 64 -2.58 -9.94 -3.67
N VAL A 65 -1.88 -8.83 -3.90
CA VAL A 65 -2.30 -7.80 -4.85
C VAL A 65 -1.39 -7.82 -6.08
N SER A 66 -2.02 -7.77 -7.27
CA SER A 66 -1.26 -7.70 -8.51
C SER A 66 -0.53 -6.36 -8.64
N PRO A 67 0.75 -6.36 -9.09
CA PRO A 67 1.46 -5.11 -9.34
C PRO A 67 0.93 -4.36 -10.57
N VAL A 68 0.10 -5.00 -11.37
CA VAL A 68 -0.50 -4.38 -12.56
C VAL A 68 -1.85 -3.80 -12.18
N GLN A 69 -1.99 -2.48 -12.37
CA GLN A 69 -3.22 -1.75 -12.06
C GLN A 69 -4.03 -1.58 -13.34
N LEU A 70 -5.06 -2.38 -13.49
CA LEU A 70 -5.93 -2.33 -14.67
C LEU A 70 -7.32 -1.84 -14.27
N ARG A 71 -7.83 -0.86 -15.03
CA ARG A 71 -9.18 -0.36 -14.87
C ARG A 71 -10.10 -1.02 -15.91
N PRO A 72 -11.42 -1.00 -15.68
CA PRO A 72 -12.36 -1.46 -16.70
C PRO A 72 -12.09 -0.75 -18.02
N GLY A 73 -11.90 -1.53 -19.08
CA GLY A 73 -11.56 -1.01 -20.42
C GLY A 73 -10.08 -0.96 -20.71
N GLU A 74 -9.24 -0.77 -19.72
CA GLU A 74 -7.78 -0.73 -19.93
C GLU A 74 -7.22 -2.11 -20.27
N LEU A 75 -7.81 -3.15 -19.70
CA LEU A 75 -7.39 -4.51 -19.97
C LEU A 75 -7.47 -4.81 -21.47
N ALA A 76 -8.55 -4.43 -22.12
CA ALA A 76 -8.72 -4.64 -23.55
C ALA A 76 -7.65 -3.92 -24.35
N SER A 77 -7.34 -2.67 -23.98
CA SER A 77 -6.30 -1.87 -24.63
C SER A 77 -4.93 -2.53 -24.50
N GLU A 78 -4.61 -3.01 -23.32
CA GLU A 78 -3.32 -3.66 -23.09
C GLU A 78 -3.18 -4.98 -23.83
N LEU A 79 -4.27 -5.74 -23.93
CA LEU A 79 -4.27 -6.99 -24.66
C LEU A 79 -4.12 -6.78 -26.16
N GLN A 80 -4.49 -5.61 -26.64
CA GLN A 80 -4.37 -5.27 -28.06
C GLN A 80 -3.01 -4.65 -28.40
N ALA A 81 -2.30 -4.22 -27.41
CA ALA A 81 -0.97 -3.67 -27.59
C ALA A 81 0.05 -4.78 -27.76
#